data_ac456b93e1b8f186b4600cfe09d7c091
#
_entry.id   ac456b93e1b8f186b4600cfe09d7c091
#
_cell.length_a   1.000
_cell.length_b   1.000
_cell.length_c   1.000
_cell.angle_alpha   90.00
_cell.angle_beta   90.00
_cell.angle_gamma   90.00
#
_symmetry.space_group_name_H-M   'P 1'
#
loop_
_entity.id
_entity.type
_entity.pdbx_description
1 polymer ?
#
loop_
_entity_poly.entity_id
_entity_poly.type
_entity_poly.pdbx_seq_one_letter_code
_entity_poly.pdbx_strand_id
1 'polypeptide(L)'
;APVATFSVGLEVEFDRAREALNLVGGERSSVINAVGEELPFPEDTFDLILSHEVLEHVDDDVACLREIVRCLKPGGRLILFCPNRWYPFETHGIYWKGKYHFGNKFGVNYLPRKLRDKLAPHVNVYTTKDLQRKLNGLPVEVISRTVIFGAYDNIIARSKGLGLMLRKILLFLERTPLK
;
A
#
# COMPACT_ATOMS: atom_id res chain seq x y z
N ALA A 1 -2.51 -15.96 21.86
CA ALA A 1 -1.33 -15.16 22.24
C ALA A 1 -1.34 -13.89 21.38
N PRO A 2 -0.91 -12.73 21.89
CA PRO A 2 -0.80 -11.52 21.09
C PRO A 2 0.21 -11.75 19.97
N VAL A 3 -0.10 -11.23 18.78
CA VAL A 3 0.77 -11.36 17.58
C VAL A 3 2.04 -10.52 17.74
N ALA A 4 1.96 -9.41 18.48
CA ALA A 4 3.09 -8.53 18.76
C ALA A 4 3.14 -8.16 20.26
N THR A 5 4.33 -7.94 20.79
CA THR A 5 4.55 -7.43 22.13
C THR A 5 4.19 -5.95 22.21
N PHE A 6 4.59 -5.19 21.17
CA PHE A 6 4.29 -3.78 21.00
C PHE A 6 4.08 -3.46 19.52
N SER A 7 3.21 -2.50 19.23
CA SER A 7 2.94 -2.02 17.85
C SER A 7 2.95 -0.50 17.81
N VAL A 8 3.48 0.06 16.71
CA VAL A 8 3.47 1.50 16.45
C VAL A 8 2.82 1.75 15.10
N GLY A 9 1.81 2.61 15.07
CA GLY A 9 1.26 3.19 13.86
C GLY A 9 2.00 4.48 13.49
N LEU A 10 2.18 4.72 12.21
CA LEU A 10 2.71 5.97 11.67
C LEU A 10 1.62 6.67 10.86
N GLU A 11 1.42 7.96 11.11
CA GLU A 11 0.45 8.78 10.40
C GLU A 11 1.04 10.17 10.13
N VAL A 12 0.95 10.64 8.89
CA VAL A 12 1.50 11.91 8.46
C VAL A 12 0.64 13.11 8.87
N GLU A 13 -0.68 12.92 8.93
CA GLU A 13 -1.60 13.98 9.35
C GLU A 13 -1.72 14.02 10.88
N PHE A 14 -1.32 15.13 11.50
CA PHE A 14 -1.28 15.29 12.96
C PHE A 14 -2.63 15.01 13.64
N ASP A 15 -3.73 15.53 13.09
CA ASP A 15 -5.05 15.35 13.70
C ASP A 15 -5.50 13.89 13.63
N ARG A 16 -5.21 13.19 12.55
CA ARG A 16 -5.46 11.75 12.41
C ARG A 16 -4.58 10.92 13.34
N ALA A 17 -3.29 11.28 13.46
CA ALA A 17 -2.38 10.62 14.39
C ALA A 17 -2.89 10.72 15.83
N ARG A 18 -3.35 11.91 16.23
CA ARG A 18 -3.93 12.15 17.55
C ARG A 18 -5.23 11.36 17.78
N GLU A 19 -6.12 11.33 16.80
CA GLU A 19 -7.35 10.55 16.86
C GLU A 19 -7.05 9.05 16.97
N ALA A 20 -6.16 8.53 16.11
CA ALA A 20 -5.74 7.14 16.15
C ALA A 20 -5.09 6.78 17.49
N LEU A 21 -4.23 7.65 18.03
CA LEU A 21 -3.61 7.44 19.35
C LEU A 21 -4.67 7.34 20.46
N ASN A 22 -5.72 8.17 20.41
CA ASN A 22 -6.82 8.11 21.38
C ASN A 22 -7.66 6.83 21.27
N LEU A 23 -7.76 6.26 20.06
CA LEU A 23 -8.54 5.03 19.81
C LEU A 23 -7.77 3.75 20.16
N VAL A 24 -6.50 3.70 19.81
CA VAL A 24 -5.71 2.45 19.89
C VAL A 24 -4.50 2.55 20.82
N GLY A 25 -4.16 3.75 21.31
CA GLY A 25 -3.04 3.98 22.21
C GLY A 25 -3.24 3.27 23.54
N GLY A 26 -2.17 2.68 24.08
CA GLY A 26 -2.19 1.93 25.32
C GLY A 26 -0.83 1.35 25.67
N GLU A 27 -0.80 0.43 26.63
CA GLU A 27 0.46 -0.18 27.10
C GLU A 27 1.22 -0.94 25.99
N ARG A 28 0.52 -1.40 24.94
CA ARG A 28 1.09 -2.22 23.85
C ARG A 28 0.99 -1.61 22.48
N SER A 29 0.48 -0.39 22.37
CA SER A 29 0.30 0.29 21.09
C SER A 29 0.46 1.79 21.22
N SER A 30 1.01 2.40 20.19
CA SER A 30 1.16 3.85 20.09
C SER A 30 0.97 4.30 18.64
N VAL A 31 0.80 5.59 18.44
CA VAL A 31 0.78 6.22 17.12
C VAL A 31 1.73 7.41 17.14
N ILE A 32 2.52 7.56 16.08
CA ILE A 32 3.48 8.63 15.93
C ILE A 32 3.13 9.43 14.67
N ASN A 33 3.23 10.75 14.77
CA ASN A 33 3.11 11.62 13.61
C ASN A 33 4.48 11.80 12.98
N ALA A 34 4.67 11.22 11.79
CA ALA A 34 5.90 11.32 11.01
C ALA A 34 5.65 10.97 9.54
N VAL A 35 6.64 11.22 8.67
CA VAL A 35 6.64 10.83 7.26
C VAL A 35 7.39 9.53 7.05
N GLY A 36 7.03 8.80 5.99
CA GLY A 36 7.65 7.51 5.68
C GLY A 36 9.11 7.60 5.23
N GLU A 37 9.49 8.75 4.69
CA GLU A 37 10.84 9.04 4.20
C GLU A 37 11.86 9.36 5.31
N GLU A 38 11.38 9.62 6.53
CA GLU A 38 12.21 9.93 7.70
C GLU A 38 11.58 9.34 8.95
N LEU A 39 11.83 8.06 9.19
CA LEU A 39 11.25 7.34 10.32
C LEU A 39 11.95 7.70 11.63
N PRO A 40 11.23 8.15 12.68
CA PRO A 40 11.82 8.58 13.94
C PRO A 40 12.21 7.39 14.85
N PHE A 41 12.79 6.35 14.27
CA PHE A 41 13.21 5.15 14.96
C PHE A 41 14.69 4.86 14.70
N PRO A 42 15.41 4.28 15.67
CA PRO A 42 16.75 3.76 15.44
C PRO A 42 16.79 2.65 14.37
N GLU A 43 17.99 2.34 13.91
CA GLU A 43 18.23 1.14 13.12
C GLU A 43 17.85 -0.12 13.92
N ASP A 44 17.51 -1.19 13.21
CA ASP A 44 17.26 -2.52 13.81
C ASP A 44 16.19 -2.51 14.93
N THR A 45 15.14 -1.71 14.76
CA THR A 45 14.09 -1.57 15.79
C THR A 45 13.01 -2.64 15.68
N PHE A 46 12.55 -2.95 14.46
CA PHE A 46 11.33 -3.73 14.24
C PHE A 46 11.59 -5.14 13.71
N ASP A 47 10.87 -6.10 14.25
CA ASP A 47 10.84 -7.48 13.73
C ASP A 47 9.95 -7.60 12.49
N LEU A 48 8.92 -6.74 12.40
CA LEU A 48 7.96 -6.69 11.29
C LEU A 48 7.53 -5.26 11.02
N ILE A 49 7.55 -4.87 9.75
CA ILE A 49 6.94 -3.63 9.27
C ILE A 49 5.87 -3.99 8.23
N LEU A 50 4.68 -3.42 8.40
CA LEU A 50 3.58 -3.48 7.45
C LEU A 50 3.42 -2.12 6.78
N SER A 51 3.63 -2.04 5.48
CA SER A 51 3.29 -0.89 4.64
C SER A 51 2.13 -1.28 3.73
N HIS A 52 0.94 -0.78 4.03
CA HIS A 52 -0.30 -1.12 3.33
C HIS A 52 -0.92 0.13 2.75
N GLU A 53 -0.88 0.25 1.42
CA GLU A 53 -1.41 1.41 0.68
C GLU A 53 -0.79 2.74 1.19
N VAL A 54 0.53 2.77 1.33
CA VAL A 54 1.31 3.93 1.81
C VAL A 54 2.30 4.38 0.75
N LEU A 55 3.05 3.42 0.15
CA LEU A 55 4.17 3.72 -0.73
C LEU A 55 3.78 4.55 -1.96
N GLU A 56 2.54 4.44 -2.40
CA GLU A 56 2.01 5.21 -3.53
C GLU A 56 1.75 6.68 -3.22
N HIS A 57 1.68 7.05 -1.95
CA HIS A 57 1.36 8.41 -1.49
C HIS A 57 2.56 9.21 -1.02
N VAL A 58 3.72 8.58 -0.81
CA VAL A 58 4.94 9.27 -0.38
C VAL A 58 5.59 10.04 -1.54
N ASP A 59 6.31 11.10 -1.22
CA ASP A 59 6.99 11.93 -2.21
C ASP A 59 8.21 11.21 -2.82
N ASP A 60 8.99 10.52 -1.98
CA ASP A 60 10.14 9.69 -2.39
C ASP A 60 9.99 8.24 -1.88
N ASP A 61 9.43 7.40 -2.72
CA ASP A 61 9.22 5.99 -2.40
C ASP A 61 10.53 5.18 -2.20
N VAL A 62 11.63 5.63 -2.78
CA VAL A 62 12.95 5.01 -2.56
C VAL A 62 13.51 5.39 -1.21
N ALA A 63 13.37 6.65 -0.79
CA ALA A 63 13.73 7.09 0.55
C ALA A 63 12.90 6.37 1.62
N CYS A 64 11.58 6.28 1.41
CA CYS A 64 10.68 5.54 2.29
C CYS A 64 11.10 4.07 2.44
N LEU A 65 11.41 3.37 1.35
CA LEU A 65 11.87 1.99 1.41
C LEU A 65 13.22 1.83 2.11
N ARG A 66 14.15 2.80 1.95
CA ARG A 66 15.42 2.80 2.70
C ARG A 66 15.21 2.93 4.20
N GLU A 67 14.34 3.84 4.62
CA GLU A 67 14.01 4.03 6.02
C GLU A 67 13.32 2.80 6.63
N ILE A 68 12.37 2.20 5.90
CA ILE A 68 11.75 0.93 6.31
C ILE A 68 12.82 -0.14 6.53
N VAL A 69 13.74 -0.31 5.58
CA VAL A 69 14.79 -1.34 5.67
C VAL A 69 15.78 -1.02 6.77
N ARG A 70 16.14 0.25 6.99
CA ARG A 70 17.00 0.69 8.09
C ARG A 70 16.40 0.34 9.46
N CYS A 71 15.10 0.53 9.61
CA CYS A 71 14.41 0.24 10.87
C CYS A 71 14.12 -1.24 11.11
N LEU A 72 14.25 -2.10 10.09
CA LEU A 72 14.07 -3.54 10.25
C LEU A 72 15.32 -4.18 10.87
N LYS A 73 15.14 -5.05 11.85
CA LYS A 73 16.19 -5.90 12.39
C LYS A 73 16.73 -6.85 11.32
N PRO A 74 17.99 -7.30 11.44
CA PRO A 74 18.45 -8.44 10.66
C PRO A 74 17.50 -9.65 10.79
N GLY A 75 17.03 -10.17 9.65
CA GLY A 75 16.01 -11.23 9.62
C GLY A 75 14.57 -10.75 9.84
N GLY A 76 14.36 -9.46 10.08
CA GLY A 76 13.04 -8.84 10.13
C GLY A 76 12.30 -8.92 8.80
N ARG A 77 11.00 -8.68 8.80
CA ARG A 77 10.13 -8.83 7.61
C ARG A 77 9.43 -7.54 7.26
N LEU A 78 9.45 -7.19 5.97
CA LEU A 78 8.56 -6.20 5.38
C LEU A 78 7.40 -6.91 4.68
N ILE A 79 6.18 -6.50 4.99
CA ILE A 79 4.97 -6.82 4.21
C ILE A 79 4.54 -5.54 3.51
N LEU A 80 4.63 -5.53 2.19
CA LEU A 80 4.35 -4.36 1.35
C LEU A 80 3.16 -4.61 0.45
N PHE A 81 2.12 -3.79 0.61
CA PHE A 81 0.99 -3.70 -0.32
C PHE A 81 1.01 -2.35 -1.01
N CYS A 82 0.81 -2.37 -2.31
CA CYS A 82 0.70 -1.16 -3.13
C CYS A 82 -0.13 -1.42 -4.39
N PRO A 83 -0.69 -0.37 -5.03
CA PRO A 83 -1.54 -0.51 -6.19
C PRO A 83 -0.80 -1.11 -7.38
N ASN A 84 -1.40 -2.15 -7.98
CA ASN A 84 -0.88 -2.78 -9.17
C ASN A 84 -1.26 -1.96 -10.41
N ARG A 85 -0.25 -1.56 -11.20
CA ARG A 85 -0.45 -0.84 -12.46
C ARG A 85 -1.36 -1.57 -13.46
N TRP A 86 -1.40 -2.89 -13.40
CA TRP A 86 -2.23 -3.68 -14.29
C TRP A 86 -3.69 -3.83 -13.81
N TYR A 87 -4.02 -3.26 -12.63
CA TYR A 87 -5.40 -3.20 -12.20
C TYR A 87 -6.19 -2.25 -13.11
N PRO A 88 -7.35 -2.68 -13.65
CA PRO A 88 -8.06 -1.93 -14.69
C PRO A 88 -8.65 -0.59 -14.25
N PHE A 89 -8.71 -0.35 -12.96
CA PHE A 89 -9.27 0.89 -12.42
C PHE A 89 -8.22 1.67 -11.64
N GLU A 90 -8.16 2.99 -11.88
CA GLU A 90 -7.56 3.91 -10.93
C GLU A 90 -8.59 4.20 -9.82
N THR A 91 -8.25 3.85 -8.59
CA THR A 91 -9.20 3.87 -7.46
C THR A 91 -9.18 5.16 -6.67
N HIS A 92 -8.11 5.94 -6.77
CA HIS A 92 -7.91 7.20 -6.04
C HIS A 92 -8.50 8.42 -6.78
N GLY A 93 -9.12 8.21 -7.96
CA GLY A 93 -9.65 9.29 -8.76
C GLY A 93 -8.61 9.99 -9.65
N ILE A 94 -9.07 11.02 -10.39
CA ILE A 94 -8.23 11.76 -11.34
C ILE A 94 -8.50 13.26 -11.30
N TYR A 95 -7.53 14.04 -11.75
CA TYR A 95 -7.72 15.43 -12.12
C TYR A 95 -8.06 15.54 -13.61
N TRP A 96 -9.20 16.14 -13.93
CA TRP A 96 -9.65 16.40 -15.29
C TRP A 96 -10.11 17.84 -15.42
N LYS A 97 -9.55 18.59 -16.38
CA LYS A 97 -9.84 20.02 -16.60
C LYS A 97 -9.76 20.85 -15.30
N GLY A 98 -8.73 20.61 -14.49
CA GLY A 98 -8.51 21.34 -13.23
C GLY A 98 -9.42 20.96 -12.06
N LYS A 99 -10.29 19.94 -12.23
CA LYS A 99 -11.17 19.45 -11.17
C LYS A 99 -10.80 18.03 -10.78
N TYR A 100 -10.86 17.74 -9.48
CA TYR A 100 -10.69 16.39 -8.96
C TYR A 100 -12.00 15.60 -9.08
N HIS A 101 -11.89 14.38 -9.60
CA HIS A 101 -13.01 13.44 -9.80
C HIS A 101 -12.72 12.15 -9.06
N PHE A 102 -13.22 12.03 -7.85
CA PHE A 102 -13.08 10.83 -7.03
C PHE A 102 -13.75 9.59 -7.67
N GLY A 103 -13.30 8.42 -7.22
CA GLY A 103 -13.85 7.11 -7.57
C GLY A 103 -13.17 6.45 -8.76
N ASN A 104 -13.54 5.20 -9.00
CA ASN A 104 -12.91 4.30 -9.95
C ASN A 104 -12.95 4.83 -11.39
N LYS A 105 -11.79 4.94 -12.02
CA LYS A 105 -11.63 5.38 -13.43
C LYS A 105 -11.04 4.25 -14.26
N PHE A 106 -11.87 3.64 -15.09
CA PHE A 106 -11.46 2.52 -15.94
C PHE A 106 -10.38 2.94 -16.94
N GLY A 107 -9.37 2.10 -17.11
CA GLY A 107 -8.34 2.21 -18.14
C GLY A 107 -7.23 3.25 -17.89
N VAL A 108 -7.35 4.10 -16.87
CA VAL A 108 -6.36 5.16 -16.58
C VAL A 108 -4.97 4.57 -16.33
N ASN A 109 -4.88 3.46 -15.63
CA ASN A 109 -3.61 2.81 -15.31
C ASN A 109 -2.88 2.24 -16.54
N TYR A 110 -3.58 2.03 -17.66
CA TYR A 110 -2.99 1.53 -18.92
C TYR A 110 -2.43 2.65 -19.80
N LEU A 111 -2.72 3.91 -19.48
CA LEU A 111 -2.16 5.03 -20.24
C LEU A 111 -0.63 5.07 -20.12
N PRO A 112 0.06 5.66 -21.13
CA PRO A 112 1.48 5.97 -21.00
C PRO A 112 1.76 6.72 -19.68
N ARG A 113 2.85 6.38 -18.98
CA ARG A 113 3.14 6.86 -17.63
C ARG A 113 2.99 8.39 -17.50
N LYS A 114 3.59 9.16 -18.42
CA LYS A 114 3.49 10.63 -18.44
C LYS A 114 2.05 11.16 -18.48
N LEU A 115 1.15 10.48 -19.17
CA LEU A 115 -0.26 10.88 -19.27
C LEU A 115 -1.05 10.46 -18.03
N ARG A 116 -0.82 9.26 -17.54
CA ARG A 116 -1.40 8.75 -16.31
C ARG A 116 -1.03 9.64 -15.13
N ASP A 117 0.24 9.97 -14.96
CA ASP A 117 0.74 10.76 -13.83
C ASP A 117 0.25 12.22 -13.90
N LYS A 118 -0.04 12.73 -15.11
CA LYS A 118 -0.73 14.02 -15.26
C LYS A 118 -2.19 13.97 -14.78
N LEU A 119 -2.85 12.82 -14.96
CA LEU A 119 -4.24 12.64 -14.51
C LEU A 119 -4.35 12.29 -13.03
N ALA A 120 -3.43 11.53 -12.50
CA ALA A 120 -3.40 11.12 -11.10
C ALA A 120 -2.00 11.37 -10.48
N PRO A 121 -1.62 12.67 -10.32
CA PRO A 121 -0.29 13.05 -9.81
C PRO A 121 -0.09 12.73 -8.32
N HIS A 122 -1.16 12.50 -7.59
CA HIS A 122 -1.21 12.31 -6.14
C HIS A 122 -1.04 10.85 -5.71
N VAL A 123 -0.87 9.92 -6.68
CA VAL A 123 -0.75 8.50 -6.37
C VAL A 123 0.09 7.76 -7.41
N ASN A 124 1.01 6.94 -6.95
CA ASN A 124 1.80 6.06 -7.79
C ASN A 124 1.13 4.70 -8.01
N VAL A 125 1.47 4.03 -9.09
CA VAL A 125 1.12 2.62 -9.33
C VAL A 125 2.34 1.86 -9.80
N TYR A 126 2.47 0.61 -9.38
CA TYR A 126 3.68 -0.16 -9.56
C TYR A 126 3.45 -1.42 -10.39
N THR A 127 4.42 -1.74 -11.24
CA THR A 127 4.60 -3.09 -11.74
C THR A 127 5.54 -3.85 -10.82
N THR A 128 5.54 -5.17 -10.90
CA THR A 128 6.54 -6.00 -10.21
C THR A 128 7.98 -5.58 -10.51
N LYS A 129 8.25 -5.18 -11.77
CA LYS A 129 9.58 -4.70 -12.18
C LYS A 129 9.94 -3.36 -11.55
N ASP A 130 8.95 -2.47 -11.35
CA ASP A 130 9.19 -1.19 -10.68
C ASP A 130 9.60 -1.40 -9.22
N LEU A 131 8.86 -2.22 -8.49
CA LEU A 131 9.18 -2.56 -7.10
C LEU A 131 10.55 -3.25 -6.99
N GLN A 132 10.84 -4.20 -7.86
CA GLN A 132 12.14 -4.87 -7.86
C GLN A 132 13.30 -3.89 -8.09
N ARG A 133 13.16 -2.92 -9.02
CA ARG A 133 14.16 -1.87 -9.24
C ARG A 133 14.36 -0.97 -8.03
N LYS A 134 13.28 -0.65 -7.30
CA LYS A 134 13.35 0.19 -6.10
C LYS A 134 13.98 -0.54 -4.90
N LEU A 135 13.82 -1.85 -4.83
CA LEU A 135 14.45 -2.69 -3.82
C LEU A 135 15.91 -3.06 -4.16
N ASN A 136 16.34 -2.88 -5.41
CA ASN A 136 17.72 -3.15 -5.80
C ASN A 136 18.71 -2.26 -5.03
N GLY A 137 19.73 -2.90 -4.47
CA GLY A 137 20.76 -2.23 -3.66
C GLY A 137 20.39 -2.07 -2.19
N LEU A 138 19.18 -2.44 -1.77
CA LEU A 138 18.83 -2.58 -0.37
C LEU A 138 19.18 -3.99 0.11
N PRO A 139 19.57 -4.17 1.38
CA PRO A 139 19.93 -5.48 1.96
C PRO A 139 18.69 -6.32 2.28
N VAL A 140 17.86 -6.59 1.27
CA VAL A 140 16.60 -7.34 1.41
C VAL A 140 16.50 -8.44 0.37
N GLU A 141 15.85 -9.53 0.74
CA GLU A 141 15.47 -10.64 -0.15
C GLU A 141 13.95 -10.67 -0.32
N VAL A 142 13.48 -10.75 -1.56
CA VAL A 142 12.06 -10.91 -1.86
C VAL A 142 11.67 -12.39 -1.74
N ILE A 143 11.11 -12.77 -0.60
CA ILE A 143 10.73 -14.16 -0.29
C ILE A 143 9.47 -14.57 -1.07
N SER A 144 8.50 -13.68 -1.19
CA SER A 144 7.22 -13.96 -1.86
C SER A 144 6.64 -12.72 -2.49
N ARG A 145 5.91 -12.91 -3.56
CA ARG A 145 5.12 -11.86 -4.21
C ARG A 145 3.84 -12.45 -4.78
N THR A 146 2.78 -11.71 -4.65
CA THR A 146 1.47 -12.13 -5.17
C THR A 146 0.67 -10.91 -5.61
N VAL A 147 -0.40 -11.14 -6.33
CA VAL A 147 -1.43 -10.15 -6.62
C VAL A 147 -2.67 -10.53 -5.85
N ILE A 148 -3.25 -9.58 -5.13
CA ILE A 148 -4.50 -9.76 -4.40
C ILE A 148 -5.57 -8.95 -5.13
N PHE A 149 -6.69 -9.59 -5.42
CA PHE A 149 -7.85 -8.92 -5.95
C PHE A 149 -8.74 -8.41 -4.82
N GLY A 150 -9.39 -7.27 -5.03
CA GLY A 150 -10.28 -6.68 -4.03
C GLY A 150 -11.48 -7.56 -3.68
N ALA A 151 -12.09 -7.32 -2.53
CA ALA A 151 -13.23 -8.08 -2.03
C ALA A 151 -14.52 -7.85 -2.83
N TYR A 152 -14.62 -6.75 -3.59
CA TYR A 152 -15.77 -6.38 -4.43
C TYR A 152 -17.11 -6.29 -3.68
N ASP A 153 -17.06 -5.92 -2.40
CA ASP A 153 -18.24 -5.85 -1.53
C ASP A 153 -19.33 -4.92 -2.07
N ASN A 154 -18.94 -3.83 -2.74
CA ASN A 154 -19.89 -2.92 -3.41
C ASN A 154 -20.66 -3.60 -4.55
N ILE A 155 -20.04 -4.53 -5.27
CA ILE A 155 -20.70 -5.29 -6.33
C ILE A 155 -21.61 -6.35 -5.69
N ILE A 156 -21.15 -7.00 -4.62
CA ILE A 156 -21.95 -7.97 -3.84
C ILE A 156 -23.18 -7.30 -3.26
N ALA A 157 -23.05 -6.06 -2.74
CA ALA A 157 -24.17 -5.30 -2.19
C ALA A 157 -25.23 -4.96 -3.25
N ARG A 158 -24.79 -4.70 -4.50
CA ARG A 158 -25.71 -4.38 -5.62
C ARG A 158 -26.33 -5.62 -6.26
N SER A 159 -25.58 -6.70 -6.39
CA SER A 159 -25.97 -7.96 -7.01
C SER A 159 -25.23 -9.12 -6.34
N LYS A 160 -25.86 -9.71 -5.32
CA LYS A 160 -25.26 -10.76 -4.51
C LYS A 160 -24.76 -11.96 -5.34
N GLY A 161 -25.57 -12.43 -6.30
CA GLY A 161 -25.20 -13.57 -7.14
C GLY A 161 -23.99 -13.28 -8.03
N LEU A 162 -24.02 -12.17 -8.77
CA LEU A 162 -22.93 -11.75 -9.65
C LEU A 162 -21.65 -11.44 -8.87
N GLY A 163 -21.78 -10.72 -7.76
CA GLY A 163 -20.65 -10.33 -6.92
C GLY A 163 -19.96 -11.54 -6.30
N LEU A 164 -20.71 -12.51 -5.78
CA LEU A 164 -20.14 -13.76 -5.22
C LEU A 164 -19.49 -14.64 -6.31
N MET A 165 -20.08 -14.70 -7.49
CA MET A 165 -19.49 -15.43 -8.62
C MET A 165 -18.16 -14.80 -9.03
N LEU A 166 -18.12 -13.47 -9.22
CA LEU A 166 -16.90 -12.73 -9.56
C LEU A 166 -15.82 -12.92 -8.50
N ARG A 167 -16.18 -12.78 -7.23
CA ARG A 167 -15.25 -13.02 -6.09
C ARG A 167 -14.65 -14.42 -6.12
N LYS A 168 -15.46 -15.46 -6.36
CA LYS A 168 -14.98 -16.84 -6.47
C LYS A 168 -14.00 -17.03 -7.62
N ILE A 169 -14.29 -16.44 -8.78
CA ILE A 169 -13.40 -16.50 -9.95
C ILE A 169 -12.06 -15.81 -9.65
N LEU A 170 -12.10 -14.64 -9.06
CA LEU A 170 -10.89 -13.88 -8.75
C LEU A 170 -10.05 -14.55 -7.67
N LEU A 171 -10.66 -15.05 -6.59
CA LEU A 171 -9.96 -15.85 -5.58
C LEU A 171 -9.36 -17.14 -6.15
N PHE A 172 -10.01 -17.73 -7.15
CA PHE A 172 -9.42 -18.86 -7.87
C PHE A 172 -8.20 -18.42 -8.69
N LEU A 173 -8.29 -17.29 -9.41
CA LEU A 173 -7.17 -16.74 -10.19
C LEU A 173 -5.97 -16.38 -9.31
N GLU A 174 -6.18 -15.89 -8.08
CA GLU A 174 -5.10 -15.65 -7.13
C GLU A 174 -4.24 -16.88 -6.80
N ARG A 175 -4.83 -18.06 -6.94
CA ARG A 175 -4.15 -19.35 -6.68
C ARG A 175 -3.47 -19.93 -7.91
N THR A 176 -3.58 -19.25 -9.05
CA THR A 176 -3.00 -19.71 -10.32
C THR A 176 -1.79 -18.86 -10.72
N PRO A 177 -0.92 -19.32 -11.62
CA PRO A 177 0.15 -18.51 -12.18
C PRO A 177 -0.32 -17.41 -13.13
N LEU A 178 -1.62 -17.27 -13.39
CA LEU A 178 -2.25 -16.29 -14.28
C LEU A 178 -2.52 -14.92 -13.60
N LYS A 179 -2.06 -14.76 -12.38
CA LYS A 179 -2.16 -13.52 -11.60
C LYS A 179 -1.08 -12.51 -11.97
#